data_779d6708e712c6af2aac6713a1988fa2
#
_entry.id   779d6708e712c6af2aac6713a1988fa2
#
_cell.length_a   1.000
_cell.length_b   1.000
_cell.length_c   1.000
_cell.angle_alpha   90.00
_cell.angle_beta   90.00
_cell.angle_gamma   90.00
#
_symmetry.space_group_name_H-M   'P 1'
#
loop_
_entity.id
_entity.type
_entity.pdbx_description
1 polymer ?
#
loop_
_entity_poly.entity_id
_entity_poly.type
_entity_poly.pdbx_seq_one_letter_code
_entity_poly.pdbx_strand_id
1 'polypeptide(L)'
;MLISQTPFWSGWFRAPKMETALIPDFDRKIEGICRECTREKITAFAGVPSWNLVLMRRVLEYTGKSNLLEVWPDLEFFAHGGVAFTPYRKSFAKLIPSEGMTYLETYNASEGFFALADDLTRDDMLLMLDYGTYYEFRSGEQIVPLEGVRVGEVYAMIVTSINGLWRYEIGDTVEFTSTNPYRCLLYTSPSPR
;
A
#
# COMPACT_ATOMS: atom_id res chain seq x y z
N MET A 1 13.20 8.79 -3.14
CA MET A 1 14.36 8.30 -2.40
C MET A 1 14.42 6.78 -2.29
N LEU A 2 13.39 6.05 -1.86
CA LEU A 2 13.39 4.57 -1.83
C LEU A 2 13.62 3.92 -3.21
N ILE A 3 13.04 4.50 -4.26
CA ILE A 3 13.17 3.99 -5.64
C ILE A 3 14.62 3.97 -6.14
N SER A 4 15.47 4.90 -5.70
CA SER A 4 16.88 4.99 -6.11
C SER A 4 17.76 3.93 -5.45
N GLN A 5 17.29 3.25 -4.40
CA GLN A 5 18.02 2.20 -3.68
C GLN A 5 17.60 0.78 -4.08
N THR A 6 16.69 0.66 -5.06
CA THR A 6 16.30 -0.67 -5.56
C THR A 6 17.45 -1.31 -6.35
N PRO A 7 17.55 -2.64 -6.36
CA PRO A 7 18.56 -3.35 -7.15
C PRO A 7 18.48 -2.95 -8.63
N PHE A 8 19.62 -2.82 -9.30
CA PHE A 8 19.70 -2.33 -10.70
C PHE A 8 18.82 -3.15 -11.67
N TRP A 9 18.73 -4.47 -11.46
CA TRP A 9 17.92 -5.36 -12.29
C TRP A 9 16.41 -5.13 -12.15
N SER A 10 15.94 -4.53 -11.05
CA SER A 10 14.51 -4.21 -10.85
C SER A 10 14.00 -3.18 -11.87
N GLY A 11 14.90 -2.37 -12.43
CA GLY A 11 14.58 -1.43 -13.50
C GLY A 11 14.09 -2.08 -14.79
N TRP A 12 14.40 -3.35 -15.03
CA TRP A 12 13.94 -4.09 -16.22
C TRP A 12 12.45 -4.50 -16.15
N PHE A 13 11.91 -4.56 -14.92
CA PHE A 13 10.54 -5.01 -14.65
C PHE A 13 9.66 -3.89 -14.12
N ARG A 14 10.15 -2.65 -14.18
CA ARG A 14 9.44 -1.50 -13.61
C ARG A 14 9.21 -0.39 -14.65
N ALA A 15 7.98 0.09 -14.67
CA ALA A 15 7.60 1.32 -15.34
C ALA A 15 6.92 2.29 -14.31
N PRO A 16 7.06 3.59 -14.48
CA PRO A 16 7.89 4.28 -15.46
C PRO A 16 9.39 4.15 -15.14
N LYS A 17 10.25 4.55 -16.08
CA LYS A 17 11.69 4.67 -15.84
C LYS A 17 12.00 5.67 -14.74
N MET A 18 13.19 5.54 -14.14
CA MET A 18 13.61 6.37 -13.01
C MET A 18 13.51 7.88 -13.31
N GLU A 19 13.89 8.28 -14.50
CA GLU A 19 13.86 9.68 -14.94
C GLU A 19 12.44 10.25 -14.85
N THR A 20 11.45 9.52 -15.36
CA THR A 20 10.02 9.91 -15.30
C THR A 20 9.48 9.85 -13.87
N ALA A 21 9.83 8.81 -13.11
CA ALA A 21 9.39 8.65 -11.72
C ALA A 21 9.87 9.78 -10.79
N LEU A 22 11.03 10.36 -11.07
CA LEU A 22 11.65 11.42 -10.26
C LEU A 22 11.32 12.84 -10.73
N ILE A 23 10.47 13.04 -11.74
CA ILE A 23 10.02 14.38 -12.14
C ILE A 23 9.35 15.05 -10.93
N PRO A 24 9.80 16.23 -10.49
CA PRO A 24 9.22 16.93 -9.34
C PRO A 24 7.80 17.44 -9.59
N ASP A 25 7.57 17.95 -10.79
CA ASP A 25 6.29 18.51 -11.20
C ASP A 25 5.27 17.38 -11.43
N PHE A 26 4.11 17.48 -10.78
CA PHE A 26 3.10 16.42 -10.76
C PHE A 26 2.46 16.19 -12.14
N ASP A 27 2.07 17.26 -12.83
CA ASP A 27 1.39 17.14 -14.12
C ASP A 27 2.33 16.60 -15.19
N ARG A 28 3.56 17.11 -15.25
CA ARG A 28 4.59 16.60 -16.16
C ARG A 28 4.95 15.14 -15.87
N LYS A 29 4.95 14.76 -14.60
CA LYS A 29 5.16 13.34 -14.20
C LYS A 29 4.05 12.47 -14.74
N ILE A 30 2.79 12.85 -14.54
CA ILE A 30 1.63 12.08 -15.04
C ILE A 30 1.68 11.98 -16.56
N GLU A 31 1.96 13.05 -17.28
CA GLU A 31 2.11 13.02 -18.74
C GLU A 31 3.22 12.06 -19.17
N GLY A 32 4.36 12.13 -18.49
CA GLY A 32 5.48 11.20 -18.71
C GLY A 32 5.08 9.74 -18.50
N ILE A 33 4.37 9.45 -17.40
CA ILE A 33 3.86 8.11 -17.09
C ILE A 33 2.88 7.65 -18.17
N CYS A 34 1.91 8.49 -18.56
CA CYS A 34 0.96 8.15 -19.60
C CYS A 34 1.67 7.79 -20.92
N ARG A 35 2.60 8.64 -21.36
CA ARG A 35 3.35 8.43 -22.61
C ARG A 35 4.21 7.14 -22.59
N GLU A 36 4.82 6.83 -21.44
CA GLU A 36 5.71 5.69 -21.29
C GLU A 36 4.93 4.41 -21.02
N CYS A 37 4.10 4.38 -19.95
CA CYS A 37 3.49 3.14 -19.46
C CYS A 37 2.38 2.60 -20.38
N THR A 38 1.73 3.44 -21.21
CA THR A 38 0.73 2.96 -22.17
C THR A 38 1.33 2.13 -23.32
N ARG A 39 2.65 2.15 -23.47
CA ARG A 39 3.39 1.34 -24.46
C ARG A 39 4.00 0.08 -23.87
N GLU A 40 3.93 -0.06 -22.56
CA GLU A 40 4.49 -1.18 -21.82
C GLU A 40 3.43 -2.20 -21.44
N LYS A 41 3.86 -3.45 -21.28
CA LYS A 41 3.01 -4.53 -20.77
C LYS A 41 2.94 -4.43 -19.23
N ILE A 42 1.96 -3.71 -18.73
CA ILE A 42 1.75 -3.56 -17.28
C ILE A 42 0.84 -4.69 -16.80
N THR A 43 1.32 -5.47 -15.83
CA THR A 43 0.57 -6.56 -15.20
C THR A 43 0.19 -6.24 -13.75
N ALA A 44 0.96 -5.33 -13.12
CA ALA A 44 0.76 -4.96 -11.72
C ALA A 44 1.07 -3.49 -11.49
N PHE A 45 0.46 -2.92 -10.46
CA PHE A 45 0.83 -1.62 -9.94
C PHE A 45 0.75 -1.58 -8.42
N ALA A 46 1.39 -0.58 -7.83
CA ALA A 46 1.41 -0.42 -6.38
C ALA A 46 1.26 1.06 -6.00
N GLY A 47 0.74 1.31 -4.81
CA GLY A 47 0.69 2.63 -4.21
C GLY A 47 -0.63 2.99 -3.56
N VAL A 48 -0.75 4.26 -3.15
CA VAL A 48 -1.95 4.77 -2.46
C VAL A 48 -3.14 4.80 -3.42
N PRO A 49 -4.31 4.24 -3.05
CA PRO A 49 -5.49 4.16 -3.90
C PRO A 49 -5.94 5.49 -4.51
N SER A 50 -5.98 6.57 -3.71
CA SER A 50 -6.41 7.89 -4.18
C SER A 50 -5.53 8.42 -5.32
N TRP A 51 -4.21 8.31 -5.19
CA TRP A 51 -3.26 8.76 -6.22
C TRP A 51 -3.31 7.89 -7.48
N ASN A 52 -3.45 6.58 -7.31
CA ASN A 52 -3.61 5.67 -8.45
C ASN A 52 -4.91 5.93 -9.22
N LEU A 53 -6.01 6.29 -8.54
CA LEU A 53 -7.24 6.67 -9.25
C LEU A 53 -7.05 7.90 -10.13
N VAL A 54 -6.32 8.92 -9.66
CA VAL A 54 -6.02 10.11 -10.47
C VAL A 54 -5.18 9.71 -11.69
N LEU A 55 -4.12 8.94 -11.47
CA LEU A 55 -3.26 8.47 -12.56
C LEU A 55 -4.03 7.66 -13.60
N MET A 56 -4.84 6.69 -13.17
CA MET A 56 -5.57 5.79 -14.05
C MET A 56 -6.62 6.52 -14.89
N ARG A 57 -7.31 7.53 -14.31
CA ARG A 57 -8.22 8.38 -15.09
C ARG A 57 -7.47 9.16 -16.16
N ARG A 58 -6.28 9.68 -15.83
CA ARG A 58 -5.44 10.38 -16.81
C ARG A 58 -4.95 9.45 -17.93
N VAL A 59 -4.63 8.21 -17.61
CA VAL A 59 -4.27 7.18 -18.62
C VAL A 59 -5.45 6.95 -19.58
N LEU A 60 -6.67 6.83 -19.07
CA LEU A 60 -7.86 6.65 -19.91
C LEU A 60 -8.16 7.89 -20.77
N GLU A 61 -8.04 9.08 -20.20
CA GLU A 61 -8.16 10.34 -20.96
C GLU A 61 -7.11 10.42 -22.07
N TYR A 62 -5.85 10.09 -21.76
CA TYR A 62 -4.74 10.12 -22.71
C TYR A 62 -4.91 9.11 -23.86
N THR A 63 -5.43 7.92 -23.56
CA THR A 63 -5.58 6.83 -24.53
C THR A 63 -6.93 6.84 -25.27
N GLY A 64 -7.92 7.56 -24.75
CA GLY A 64 -9.30 7.54 -25.24
C GLY A 64 -10.02 6.21 -25.00
N LYS A 65 -9.50 5.35 -24.08
CA LYS A 65 -10.06 4.04 -23.78
C LYS A 65 -11.12 4.14 -22.69
N SER A 66 -12.03 3.15 -22.64
CA SER A 66 -13.14 3.14 -21.69
C SER A 66 -12.77 2.51 -20.35
N ASN A 67 -11.81 1.61 -20.33
CA ASN A 67 -11.31 0.93 -19.15
C ASN A 67 -9.83 0.55 -19.30
N LEU A 68 -9.18 0.18 -18.17
CA LEU A 68 -7.75 -0.08 -18.15
C LEU A 68 -7.34 -1.41 -18.80
N LEU A 69 -8.24 -2.38 -18.94
CA LEU A 69 -7.94 -3.63 -19.64
C LEU A 69 -7.82 -3.44 -21.16
N GLU A 70 -8.38 -2.36 -21.71
CA GLU A 70 -8.14 -1.97 -23.10
C GLU A 70 -6.75 -1.32 -23.30
N VAL A 71 -6.13 -0.84 -22.23
CA VAL A 71 -4.77 -0.28 -22.23
C VAL A 71 -3.76 -1.36 -21.85
N TRP A 72 -4.06 -2.11 -20.78
CA TRP A 72 -3.23 -3.16 -20.21
C TRP A 72 -4.04 -4.45 -20.03
N PRO A 73 -4.13 -5.27 -21.09
CA PRO A 73 -4.97 -6.48 -21.08
C PRO A 73 -4.58 -7.52 -20.03
N ASP A 74 -3.30 -7.54 -19.64
CA ASP A 74 -2.74 -8.48 -18.66
C ASP A 74 -2.67 -7.89 -17.23
N LEU A 75 -3.37 -6.80 -16.95
CA LEU A 75 -3.40 -6.20 -15.63
C LEU A 75 -4.18 -7.08 -14.65
N GLU A 76 -3.51 -7.57 -13.60
CA GLU A 76 -4.03 -8.60 -12.69
C GLU A 76 -3.80 -8.32 -11.21
N PHE A 77 -2.94 -7.33 -10.85
CA PHE A 77 -2.53 -7.14 -9.47
C PHE A 77 -2.40 -5.68 -9.07
N PHE A 78 -2.94 -5.33 -7.90
CA PHE A 78 -2.75 -4.04 -7.24
C PHE A 78 -2.36 -4.21 -5.78
N ALA A 79 -1.10 -3.87 -5.43
CA ALA A 79 -0.67 -3.73 -4.06
C ALA A 79 -0.97 -2.31 -3.55
N HIS A 80 -1.82 -2.18 -2.56
CA HIS A 80 -2.24 -0.87 -2.05
C HIS A 80 -2.02 -0.72 -0.55
N GLY A 81 -1.90 0.52 -0.09
CA GLY A 81 -1.73 0.81 1.33
C GLY A 81 -1.81 2.31 1.60
N GLY A 82 -1.58 2.68 2.85
CA GLY A 82 -1.57 4.07 3.31
C GLY A 82 -2.95 4.67 3.60
N VAL A 83 -4.03 4.09 3.05
CA VAL A 83 -5.42 4.43 3.35
C VAL A 83 -6.31 3.21 3.18
N ALA A 84 -7.42 3.14 3.92
CA ALA A 84 -8.41 2.07 3.77
C ALA A 84 -8.91 1.96 2.31
N PHE A 85 -8.94 0.75 1.77
CA PHE A 85 -9.30 0.52 0.36
C PHE A 85 -10.80 0.50 0.09
N THR A 86 -11.61 0.14 1.08
CA THR A 86 -13.06 -0.04 0.94
C THR A 86 -13.78 1.11 0.20
N PRO A 87 -13.51 2.41 0.47
CA PRO A 87 -14.16 3.51 -0.26
C PRO A 87 -13.82 3.55 -1.75
N TYR A 88 -12.67 3.00 -2.14
CA TYR A 88 -12.15 3.05 -3.51
C TYR A 88 -12.53 1.82 -4.35
N ARG A 89 -12.88 0.71 -3.72
CA ARG A 89 -13.17 -0.59 -4.37
C ARG A 89 -14.11 -0.47 -5.57
N LYS A 90 -15.24 0.23 -5.42
CA LYS A 90 -16.22 0.42 -6.51
C LYS A 90 -15.64 1.23 -7.68
N SER A 91 -14.78 2.20 -7.41
CA SER A 91 -14.13 3.01 -8.45
C SER A 91 -13.11 2.19 -9.23
N PHE A 92 -12.30 1.38 -8.55
CA PHE A 92 -11.36 0.46 -9.21
C PHE A 92 -12.08 -0.60 -10.02
N ALA A 93 -13.15 -1.21 -9.52
CA ALA A 93 -13.94 -2.19 -10.26
C ALA A 93 -14.55 -1.63 -11.57
N LYS A 94 -14.85 -0.33 -11.62
CA LYS A 94 -15.28 0.33 -12.87
C LYS A 94 -14.13 0.57 -13.85
N LEU A 95 -12.94 0.91 -13.32
CA LEU A 95 -11.77 1.18 -14.16
C LEU A 95 -11.12 -0.12 -14.66
N ILE A 96 -11.22 -1.20 -13.87
CA ILE A 96 -10.65 -2.52 -14.17
C ILE A 96 -11.77 -3.54 -14.01
N PRO A 97 -12.62 -3.72 -15.04
CA PRO A 97 -13.75 -4.66 -15.00
C PRO A 97 -13.28 -6.10 -15.19
N SER A 98 -12.52 -6.63 -14.24
CA SER A 98 -11.96 -7.98 -14.24
C SER A 98 -12.31 -8.70 -12.94
N GLU A 99 -12.80 -9.93 -13.05
CA GLU A 99 -12.98 -10.83 -11.89
C GLU A 99 -11.65 -11.41 -11.39
N GLY A 100 -10.62 -11.44 -12.25
CA GLY A 100 -9.29 -11.94 -11.93
C GLY A 100 -8.36 -10.92 -11.27
N MET A 101 -8.84 -9.68 -11.02
CA MET A 101 -8.01 -8.65 -10.41
C MET A 101 -7.78 -8.91 -8.93
N THR A 102 -6.52 -9.07 -8.54
CA THR A 102 -6.10 -9.24 -7.15
C THR A 102 -5.78 -7.91 -6.50
N TYR A 103 -6.39 -7.64 -5.35
CA TYR A 103 -6.12 -6.46 -4.51
C TYR A 103 -5.45 -6.92 -3.22
N LEU A 104 -4.21 -6.47 -3.00
CA LEU A 104 -3.43 -6.85 -1.83
C LEU A 104 -3.22 -5.62 -0.95
N GLU A 105 -3.78 -5.65 0.25
CA GLU A 105 -3.59 -4.58 1.22
C GLU A 105 -2.26 -4.73 1.94
N THR A 106 -1.58 -3.60 2.13
CA THR A 106 -0.31 -3.51 2.86
C THR A 106 -0.38 -2.38 3.88
N TYR A 107 0.17 -2.62 5.06
CA TYR A 107 0.38 -1.58 6.05
C TYR A 107 1.85 -1.17 6.03
N ASN A 108 2.11 -0.10 5.32
CA ASN A 108 3.42 0.53 5.22
C ASN A 108 3.32 2.03 5.49
N ALA A 109 4.33 2.55 6.18
CA ALA A 109 4.48 3.97 6.48
C ALA A 109 5.93 4.39 6.25
N SER A 110 6.25 5.67 6.48
CA SER A 110 7.64 6.16 6.43
C SER A 110 8.53 5.45 7.46
N GLU A 111 7.94 5.01 8.54
CA GLU A 111 8.54 4.36 9.70
C GLU A 111 8.89 2.89 9.44
N GLY A 112 8.19 2.22 8.53
CA GLY A 112 8.44 0.82 8.23
C GLY A 112 7.35 0.13 7.43
N PHE A 113 7.54 -1.18 7.22
CA PHE A 113 6.55 -2.09 6.66
C PHE A 113 6.07 -3.02 7.77
N PHE A 114 4.79 -2.98 8.11
CA PHE A 114 4.26 -3.59 9.33
C PHE A 114 3.37 -4.79 9.11
N ALA A 115 2.52 -4.78 8.08
CA ALA A 115 1.63 -5.88 7.82
C ALA A 115 1.26 -6.00 6.34
N LEU A 116 0.78 -7.18 5.94
CA LEU A 116 0.26 -7.43 4.60
C LEU A 116 -0.90 -8.44 4.63
N ALA A 117 -1.82 -8.32 3.68
CA ALA A 117 -2.89 -9.28 3.45
C ALA A 117 -2.35 -10.52 2.72
N ASP A 118 -1.84 -11.49 3.46
CA ASP A 118 -1.29 -12.75 2.95
C ASP A 118 -2.37 -13.78 2.54
N ASP A 119 -3.58 -13.61 3.06
CA ASP A 119 -4.77 -14.42 2.74
C ASP A 119 -5.88 -13.52 2.19
N LEU A 120 -6.13 -13.59 0.89
CA LEU A 120 -7.10 -12.75 0.18
C LEU A 120 -8.57 -13.07 0.51
N THR A 121 -8.82 -14.16 1.24
CA THR A 121 -10.18 -14.52 1.73
C THR A 121 -10.53 -13.81 3.05
N ARG A 122 -9.57 -13.08 3.62
CA ARG A 122 -9.67 -12.37 4.90
C ARG A 122 -9.53 -10.86 4.69
N ASP A 123 -10.14 -10.11 5.58
CA ASP A 123 -10.03 -8.64 5.58
C ASP A 123 -8.88 -8.14 6.48
N ASP A 124 -8.25 -9.03 7.26
CA ASP A 124 -7.13 -8.71 8.15
C ASP A 124 -5.76 -8.96 7.50
N MET A 125 -4.73 -8.37 8.07
CA MET A 125 -3.36 -8.47 7.62
C MET A 125 -2.49 -9.24 8.61
N LEU A 126 -1.54 -10.01 8.09
CA LEU A 126 -0.49 -10.64 8.89
C LEU A 126 0.51 -9.58 9.37
N LEU A 127 0.74 -9.51 10.68
CA LEU A 127 1.77 -8.64 11.25
C LEU A 127 3.17 -9.21 10.99
N MET A 128 4.06 -8.38 10.45
CA MET A 128 5.43 -8.78 10.08
C MET A 128 6.36 -8.63 11.29
N LEU A 129 6.81 -9.75 11.85
CA LEU A 129 7.61 -9.78 13.09
C LEU A 129 9.12 -9.85 12.85
N ASP A 130 9.54 -10.19 11.64
CA ASP A 130 10.93 -10.48 11.26
C ASP A 130 11.61 -9.34 10.47
N TYR A 131 10.98 -8.16 10.40
CA TYR A 131 11.48 -7.01 9.64
C TYR A 131 12.31 -6.02 10.49
N GLY A 132 12.82 -6.49 11.64
CA GLY A 132 13.66 -5.67 12.51
C GLY A 132 12.91 -4.58 13.27
N THR A 133 11.62 -4.79 13.50
CA THR A 133 10.75 -3.92 14.28
C THR A 133 10.30 -4.63 15.55
N TYR A 134 10.50 -3.99 16.69
CA TYR A 134 9.93 -4.38 17.97
C TYR A 134 8.65 -3.59 18.21
N TYR A 135 7.58 -4.29 18.57
CA TYR A 135 6.23 -3.72 18.73
C TYR A 135 5.82 -3.66 20.18
N GLU A 136 5.26 -2.52 20.57
CA GLU A 136 4.49 -2.30 21.78
C GLU A 136 3.13 -1.71 21.41
N PHE A 137 2.13 -1.92 22.24
CA PHE A 137 0.75 -1.53 21.96
C PHE A 137 0.16 -0.79 23.12
N ARG A 138 -0.41 0.41 22.88
CA ARG A 138 -1.01 1.23 23.92
C ARG A 138 -2.55 1.17 23.83
N SER A 139 -3.19 0.80 24.96
CA SER A 139 -4.63 0.92 25.17
C SER A 139 -4.86 1.82 26.38
N GLY A 140 -5.40 3.01 26.15
CA GLY A 140 -5.48 4.05 27.18
C GLY A 140 -4.10 4.45 27.71
N GLU A 141 -3.89 4.28 29.03
CA GLU A 141 -2.60 4.56 29.69
C GLU A 141 -1.66 3.33 29.76
N GLN A 142 -2.17 2.15 29.44
CA GLN A 142 -1.41 0.92 29.51
C GLN A 142 -0.65 0.65 28.21
N ILE A 143 0.62 0.27 28.35
CA ILE A 143 1.44 -0.23 27.25
C ILE A 143 1.74 -1.69 27.51
N VAL A 144 1.45 -2.53 26.54
CA VAL A 144 1.69 -3.97 26.58
C VAL A 144 2.62 -4.41 25.44
N PRO A 145 3.47 -5.41 25.65
CA PRO A 145 4.21 -6.04 24.57
C PRO A 145 3.26 -6.84 23.67
N LEU A 146 3.78 -7.35 22.54
CA LEU A 146 2.99 -8.11 21.58
C LEU A 146 2.27 -9.32 22.21
N GLU A 147 2.92 -10.01 23.16
CA GLU A 147 2.34 -11.17 23.86
C GLU A 147 1.18 -10.79 24.80
N GLY A 148 1.06 -9.51 25.12
CA GLY A 148 0.01 -8.98 26.01
C GLY A 148 -1.24 -8.48 25.28
N VAL A 149 -1.25 -8.48 23.93
CA VAL A 149 -2.42 -8.01 23.19
C VAL A 149 -3.57 -9.02 23.23
N ARG A 150 -4.80 -8.52 23.07
CA ARG A 150 -6.03 -9.31 23.07
C ARG A 150 -6.80 -9.12 21.77
N VAL A 151 -7.40 -10.20 21.31
CA VAL A 151 -8.28 -10.17 20.14
C VAL A 151 -9.51 -9.30 20.43
N GLY A 152 -9.89 -8.47 19.47
CA GLY A 152 -11.02 -7.54 19.54
C GLY A 152 -10.73 -6.23 20.27
N GLU A 153 -9.51 -6.04 20.79
CA GLU A 153 -9.09 -4.77 21.39
C GLU A 153 -8.32 -3.90 20.40
N VAL A 154 -8.56 -2.59 20.46
CA VAL A 154 -7.91 -1.57 19.63
C VAL A 154 -6.74 -0.96 20.37
N TYR A 155 -5.61 -0.85 19.70
CA TYR A 155 -4.36 -0.34 20.25
C TYR A 155 -3.73 0.71 19.35
N ALA A 156 -3.12 1.73 19.94
CA ALA A 156 -2.14 2.56 19.23
C ALA A 156 -0.82 1.80 19.12
N MET A 157 -0.24 1.76 17.91
CA MET A 157 1.00 1.06 17.66
C MET A 157 2.22 1.92 18.01
N ILE A 158 3.13 1.33 18.77
CA ILE A 158 4.42 1.92 19.15
C ILE A 158 5.52 1.02 18.58
N VAL A 159 6.49 1.60 17.89
CA VAL A 159 7.56 0.84 17.25
C VAL A 159 8.94 1.27 17.73
N THR A 160 9.82 0.29 17.87
CA THR A 160 11.26 0.47 17.98
C THR A 160 11.90 -0.27 16.80
N SER A 161 12.71 0.42 16.01
CA SER A 161 13.27 -0.18 14.80
C SER A 161 14.77 0.03 14.67
N ILE A 162 15.41 -0.84 13.89
CA ILE A 162 16.83 -0.73 13.55
C ILE A 162 17.17 0.56 12.77
N ASN A 163 16.15 1.23 12.23
CA ASN A 163 16.29 2.52 11.53
C ASN A 163 16.43 3.73 12.50
N GLY A 164 16.51 3.48 13.81
CA GLY A 164 16.74 4.51 14.82
C GLY A 164 15.48 5.06 15.49
N LEU A 165 14.32 4.46 15.28
CA LEU A 165 13.11 4.80 16.02
C LEU A 165 13.14 4.11 17.39
N TRP A 166 12.85 4.88 18.45
CA TRP A 166 12.79 4.38 19.82
C TRP A 166 11.42 4.69 20.42
N ARG A 167 10.62 3.63 20.65
CA ARG A 167 9.27 3.72 21.21
C ARG A 167 8.43 4.82 20.55
N TYR A 168 8.50 4.87 19.23
CA TYR A 168 7.82 5.87 18.43
C TYR A 168 6.36 5.46 18.20
N GLU A 169 5.42 6.28 18.63
CA GLU A 169 3.99 6.08 18.39
C GLU A 169 3.66 6.60 16.98
N ILE A 170 3.24 5.68 16.08
CA ILE A 170 3.01 5.99 14.66
C ILE A 170 1.79 6.92 14.48
N GLY A 171 0.82 6.82 15.41
CA GLY A 171 -0.45 7.55 15.35
C GLY A 171 -1.58 6.79 14.65
N ASP A 172 -1.30 5.61 14.11
CA ASP A 172 -2.32 4.68 13.62
C ASP A 172 -2.73 3.72 14.74
N THR A 173 -3.94 3.18 14.64
CA THR A 173 -4.44 2.17 15.56
C THR A 173 -4.72 0.86 14.83
N VAL A 174 -4.55 -0.25 15.54
CA VAL A 174 -4.81 -1.59 15.02
C VAL A 174 -5.74 -2.34 15.97
N GLU A 175 -6.61 -3.18 15.41
CA GLU A 175 -7.41 -4.14 16.17
C GLU A 175 -6.90 -5.54 15.87
N PHE A 176 -6.54 -6.31 16.89
CA PHE A 176 -6.11 -7.70 16.70
C PHE A 176 -7.29 -8.62 16.44
N THR A 177 -7.20 -9.38 15.36
CA THR A 177 -8.18 -10.41 14.97
C THR A 177 -7.71 -11.81 15.31
N SER A 178 -6.38 -11.98 15.50
CA SER A 178 -5.73 -13.23 15.90
C SER A 178 -4.41 -12.96 16.59
N THR A 179 -4.02 -13.84 17.50
CA THR A 179 -2.69 -13.85 18.15
C THR A 179 -1.84 -15.05 17.75
N ASN A 180 -2.36 -15.95 16.91
CA ASN A 180 -1.59 -17.09 16.38
C ASN A 180 -2.08 -17.49 14.97
N PRO A 181 -1.44 -17.00 13.89
CA PRO A 181 -0.44 -15.93 13.88
C PRO A 181 -1.05 -14.58 14.29
N TYR A 182 -0.21 -13.59 14.59
CA TYR A 182 -0.67 -12.23 14.88
C TYR A 182 -1.22 -11.58 13.61
N ARG A 183 -2.50 -11.19 13.68
CA ARG A 183 -3.23 -10.53 12.60
C ARG A 183 -3.98 -9.33 13.12
N CYS A 184 -4.07 -8.29 12.30
CA CYS A 184 -4.77 -7.08 12.69
C CYS A 184 -5.50 -6.40 11.51
N LEU A 185 -6.51 -5.63 11.87
CA LEU A 185 -7.14 -4.61 11.02
C LEU A 185 -6.48 -3.26 11.30
N LEU A 186 -6.26 -2.47 10.26
CA LEU A 186 -5.72 -1.12 10.38
C LEU A 186 -6.84 -0.08 10.42
N TYR A 187 -6.82 0.75 11.44
CA TYR A 187 -7.63 1.95 11.52
C TYR A 187 -6.69 3.16 11.42
N THR A 188 -6.60 3.75 10.24
CA THR A 188 -5.79 4.96 10.05
C THR A 188 -6.45 6.13 10.75
N SER A 189 -5.64 6.92 11.48
CA SER A 189 -6.12 8.20 12.03
C SER A 189 -6.64 9.10 10.89
N PRO A 190 -7.78 9.79 11.07
CA PRO A 190 -8.30 10.72 10.06
C PRO A 190 -7.44 11.98 9.87
N SER A 191 -6.32 12.09 10.56
CA SER A 191 -5.41 13.23 10.42
C SER A 191 -4.54 13.05 9.17
N PRO A 192 -4.62 13.95 8.18
CA PRO A 192 -3.68 13.96 7.08
C PRO A 192 -2.28 14.29 7.63
N ARG A 193 -1.34 13.40 7.37
CA ARG A 193 0.09 13.68 7.58
C ARG A 193 0.64 14.54 6.46
#